data_7f13363531c9b967a039cd16ebc966e3
#
_entry.id   7f13363531c9b967a039cd16ebc966e3
#
_cell.length_a   1.000
_cell.length_b   1.000
_cell.length_c   1.000
_cell.angle_alpha   90.00
_cell.angle_beta   90.00
_cell.angle_gamma   90.00
#
_symmetry.space_group_name_H-M   'P 1'
#
loop_
_entity.id
_entity.type
_entity.pdbx_description
1 polymer ?
#
loop_
_entity_poly.entity_id
_entity_poly.type
_entity_poly.pdbx_seq_one_letter_code
_entity_poly.pdbx_strand_id
1 'polypeptide(L)'
;MKITYLDGRRLYYAFISGAREVIANKKELNRINLFPVADGDTGSNLARTLSVVRSEAIKDDSLQNTLDSMGEAALKGAIGNSGIIFAQFINGLKINVDKADSISVDKFARAVEKAVDYTYQGINNPVEGTILTVMKEWSESLKKLKNDSNDFAELMEKSLNYASLSLKNTKNQLAVLKEADVVDSGAQAFVLFLEGIVGFIKNGNLKDLKTEKISEIKSFSEDEIGREEEIKYRYCTEAYLEQLKIEIPELKERVSDLGDSLII
;
A
#
# COMPACT_ATOMS: atom_id res chain seq x y z
N MET A 1 6.78 -22.22 -14.63
CA MET A 1 5.86 -21.77 -15.71
C MET A 1 6.03 -20.27 -15.85
N LYS A 2 6.25 -19.75 -17.05
CA LYS A 2 6.47 -18.33 -17.29
C LYS A 2 5.14 -17.55 -17.30
N ILE A 3 5.09 -16.45 -16.55
CA ILE A 3 3.91 -15.59 -16.45
C ILE A 3 4.19 -14.30 -17.23
N THR A 4 3.64 -14.20 -18.45
CA THR A 4 3.96 -13.09 -19.37
C THR A 4 2.96 -11.94 -19.37
N TYR A 5 1.82 -12.09 -18.68
CA TYR A 5 0.78 -11.08 -18.55
C TYR A 5 0.12 -11.12 -17.18
N LEU A 6 -0.37 -9.97 -16.75
CA LEU A 6 -1.17 -9.78 -15.56
C LEU A 6 -2.59 -9.45 -15.97
N ASP A 7 -3.55 -10.31 -15.63
CA ASP A 7 -5.00 -10.11 -15.75
C ASP A 7 -5.63 -9.87 -14.38
N GLY A 8 -6.93 -9.60 -14.36
CA GLY A 8 -7.62 -9.30 -13.11
C GLY A 8 -7.63 -10.46 -12.13
N ARG A 9 -7.72 -11.72 -12.59
CA ARG A 9 -7.66 -12.88 -11.67
C ARG A 9 -6.31 -13.02 -10.99
N ARG A 10 -5.22 -12.88 -11.75
CA ARG A 10 -3.86 -12.95 -11.21
C ARG A 10 -3.60 -11.84 -10.22
N LEU A 11 -4.00 -10.60 -10.58
CA LEU A 11 -3.91 -9.46 -9.70
C LEU A 11 -4.68 -9.70 -8.40
N TYR A 12 -5.95 -10.14 -8.49
CA TYR A 12 -6.79 -10.37 -7.32
C TYR A 12 -6.12 -11.33 -6.33
N TYR A 13 -5.70 -12.51 -6.78
CA TYR A 13 -5.09 -13.49 -5.89
C TYR A 13 -3.73 -13.06 -5.34
N ALA A 14 -2.92 -12.40 -6.16
CA ALA A 14 -1.65 -11.84 -5.71
C ALA A 14 -1.88 -10.78 -4.61
N PHE A 15 -2.83 -9.88 -4.82
CA PHE A 15 -3.20 -8.84 -3.85
C PHE A 15 -3.70 -9.44 -2.54
N ILE A 16 -4.63 -10.41 -2.60
CA ILE A 16 -5.16 -11.07 -1.39
C ILE A 16 -4.03 -11.76 -0.60
N SER A 17 -3.06 -12.34 -1.29
CA SER A 17 -1.90 -12.96 -0.64
C SER A 17 -1.01 -11.92 0.04
N GLY A 18 -0.75 -10.80 -0.62
CA GLY A 18 -0.03 -9.68 -0.01
C GLY A 18 -0.76 -9.10 1.21
N ALA A 19 -2.07 -8.85 1.07
CA ALA A 19 -2.90 -8.34 2.17
C ALA A 19 -2.88 -9.28 3.40
N ARG A 20 -2.87 -10.59 3.17
CA ARG A 20 -2.80 -11.61 4.23
C ARG A 20 -1.51 -11.50 5.05
N GLU A 21 -0.36 -11.33 4.41
CA GLU A 21 0.91 -11.16 5.11
C GLU A 21 0.93 -9.91 6.00
N VAL A 22 0.40 -8.79 5.50
CA VAL A 22 0.30 -7.55 6.30
C VAL A 22 -0.62 -7.75 7.50
N ILE A 23 -1.81 -8.32 7.30
CA ILE A 23 -2.79 -8.58 8.36
C ILE A 23 -2.22 -9.52 9.43
N ALA A 24 -1.51 -10.58 9.04
CA ALA A 24 -0.89 -11.52 9.95
C ALA A 24 0.20 -10.88 10.84
N ASN A 25 0.90 -9.88 10.32
CA ASN A 25 1.99 -9.18 11.00
C ASN A 25 1.55 -7.87 11.71
N LYS A 26 0.23 -7.62 11.83
CA LYS A 26 -0.34 -6.38 12.41
C LYS A 26 0.31 -5.97 13.73
N LYS A 27 0.50 -6.91 14.67
CA LYS A 27 1.05 -6.62 16.00
C LYS A 27 2.50 -6.13 15.94
N GLU A 28 3.30 -6.73 15.07
CA GLU A 28 4.70 -6.34 14.91
C GLU A 28 4.80 -4.96 14.24
N LEU A 29 3.96 -4.71 13.23
CA LEU A 29 3.86 -3.40 12.58
C LEU A 29 3.48 -2.30 13.57
N ASN A 30 2.54 -2.55 14.47
CA ASN A 30 2.19 -1.61 15.52
C ASN A 30 3.36 -1.37 16.49
N ARG A 31 4.09 -2.43 16.85
CA ARG A 31 5.22 -2.35 17.79
C ARG A 31 6.36 -1.46 17.30
N ILE A 32 6.63 -1.44 16.00
CA ILE A 32 7.69 -0.64 15.38
C ILE A 32 7.23 0.72 14.85
N ASN A 33 5.97 1.09 15.07
CA ASN A 33 5.41 2.35 14.61
C ASN A 33 5.89 3.51 15.51
N LEU A 34 6.88 4.24 15.03
CA LEU A 34 7.48 5.38 15.73
C LEU A 34 7.36 6.70 14.94
N PHE A 35 6.98 6.66 13.68
CA PHE A 35 6.93 7.84 12.82
C PHE A 35 5.63 7.86 11.98
N PRO A 36 4.99 9.01 11.75
CA PRO A 36 5.32 10.35 12.27
C PRO A 36 5.00 10.50 13.78
N VAL A 37 4.11 9.68 14.31
CA VAL A 37 3.71 9.63 15.72
C VAL A 37 3.83 8.18 16.22
N ALA A 38 4.30 7.99 17.46
CA ALA A 38 4.45 6.68 18.06
C ALA A 38 3.14 6.20 18.72
N ASP A 39 2.04 6.15 17.93
CA ASP A 39 0.71 5.76 18.37
C ASP A 39 0.42 4.24 18.26
N GLY A 40 1.35 3.50 17.61
CA GLY A 40 1.26 2.05 17.52
C GLY A 40 0.09 1.53 16.67
N ASP A 41 -0.40 2.28 15.69
CA ASP A 41 -1.62 2.00 14.96
C ASP A 41 -1.43 1.62 13.48
N THR A 42 -0.25 1.86 12.87
CA THR A 42 0.03 1.59 11.45
C THR A 42 -0.40 0.20 11.00
N GLY A 43 -0.08 -0.83 11.77
CA GLY A 43 -0.47 -2.20 11.44
C GLY A 43 -1.99 -2.41 11.52
N SER A 44 -2.67 -1.77 12.48
CA SER A 44 -4.13 -1.82 12.62
C SER A 44 -4.83 -1.11 11.47
N ASN A 45 -4.35 0.06 11.09
CA ASN A 45 -4.88 0.87 10.01
C ASN A 45 -4.76 0.14 8.67
N LEU A 46 -3.58 -0.39 8.36
CA LEU A 46 -3.36 -1.19 7.15
C LEU A 46 -4.16 -2.50 7.15
N ALA A 47 -4.21 -3.21 8.28
CA ALA A 47 -5.00 -4.43 8.38
C ALA A 47 -6.49 -4.17 8.13
N ARG A 48 -7.05 -3.06 8.63
CA ARG A 48 -8.42 -2.64 8.37
C ARG A 48 -8.63 -2.31 6.89
N THR A 49 -7.79 -1.43 6.32
CA THR A 49 -7.85 -1.03 4.91
C THR A 49 -7.83 -2.26 3.99
N LEU A 50 -6.84 -3.14 4.17
CA LEU A 50 -6.67 -4.35 3.36
C LEU A 50 -7.77 -5.40 3.60
N SER A 51 -8.35 -5.46 4.80
CA SER A 51 -9.49 -6.36 5.08
C SER A 51 -10.74 -5.93 4.33
N VAL A 52 -11.00 -4.61 4.19
CA VAL A 52 -12.12 -4.11 3.38
C VAL A 52 -11.90 -4.44 1.91
N VAL A 53 -10.70 -4.22 1.36
CA VAL A 53 -10.38 -4.63 -0.02
C VAL A 53 -10.58 -6.14 -0.19
N ARG A 54 -10.12 -6.96 0.74
CA ARG A 54 -10.29 -8.42 0.68
C ARG A 54 -11.75 -8.86 0.70
N SER A 55 -12.63 -8.15 1.42
CA SER A 55 -14.04 -8.52 1.58
C SER A 55 -14.94 -7.96 0.48
N GLU A 56 -14.64 -6.78 -0.05
CA GLU A 56 -15.51 -6.07 -0.99
C GLU A 56 -15.02 -6.11 -2.44
N ALA A 57 -13.72 -6.31 -2.70
CA ALA A 57 -13.21 -6.34 -4.05
C ALA A 57 -13.77 -7.52 -4.85
N ILE A 58 -14.21 -7.25 -6.06
CA ILE A 58 -14.77 -8.22 -6.98
C ILE A 58 -13.68 -8.73 -7.91
N LYS A 59 -13.52 -10.05 -7.95
CA LYS A 59 -12.61 -10.69 -8.90
C LYS A 59 -13.26 -10.75 -10.27
N ASP A 60 -12.61 -10.20 -11.27
CA ASP A 60 -12.99 -10.23 -12.67
C ASP A 60 -11.84 -10.76 -13.54
N ASP A 61 -12.12 -11.14 -14.79
CA ASP A 61 -11.07 -11.49 -15.75
C ASP A 61 -10.34 -10.25 -16.26
N SER A 62 -11.08 -9.13 -16.38
CA SER A 62 -10.51 -7.84 -16.74
C SER A 62 -9.68 -7.25 -15.58
N LEU A 63 -8.47 -6.84 -15.91
CA LEU A 63 -7.58 -6.14 -14.99
C LEU A 63 -8.20 -4.82 -14.53
N GLN A 64 -8.80 -4.06 -15.46
CA GLN A 64 -9.45 -2.78 -15.15
C GLN A 64 -10.59 -2.97 -14.16
N ASN A 65 -11.54 -3.90 -14.45
CA ASN A 65 -12.69 -4.13 -13.57
C ASN A 65 -12.26 -4.54 -12.15
N THR A 66 -11.23 -5.39 -12.06
CA THR A 66 -10.67 -5.80 -10.76
C THR A 66 -10.06 -4.62 -10.02
N LEU A 67 -9.27 -3.77 -10.70
CA LEU A 67 -8.68 -2.58 -10.09
C LEU A 67 -9.73 -1.52 -9.72
N ASP A 68 -10.79 -1.35 -10.52
CA ASP A 68 -11.89 -0.44 -10.19
C ASP A 68 -12.53 -0.83 -8.86
N SER A 69 -12.87 -2.11 -8.73
CA SER A 69 -13.45 -2.64 -7.51
C SER A 69 -12.50 -2.57 -6.30
N MET A 70 -11.20 -2.89 -6.49
CA MET A 70 -10.19 -2.76 -5.44
C MET A 70 -9.98 -1.31 -5.00
N GLY A 71 -9.96 -0.37 -5.96
CA GLY A 71 -9.80 1.05 -5.66
C GLY A 71 -10.96 1.61 -4.84
N GLU A 72 -12.20 1.26 -5.20
CA GLU A 72 -13.39 1.65 -4.43
C GLU A 72 -13.36 1.06 -3.00
N ALA A 73 -13.04 -0.21 -2.88
CA ALA A 73 -12.93 -0.87 -1.58
C ALA A 73 -11.79 -0.28 -0.72
N ALA A 74 -10.65 0.06 -1.34
CA ALA A 74 -9.52 0.68 -0.67
C ALA A 74 -9.87 2.07 -0.13
N LEU A 75 -10.57 2.91 -0.90
CA LEU A 75 -11.03 4.22 -0.47
C LEU A 75 -12.00 4.13 0.71
N LYS A 76 -12.96 3.19 0.67
CA LYS A 76 -13.89 2.97 1.78
C LYS A 76 -13.21 2.46 3.06
N GLY A 77 -12.17 1.65 2.90
CA GLY A 77 -11.45 1.03 3.99
C GLY A 77 -10.26 1.83 4.49
N ALA A 78 -9.85 2.89 3.78
CA ALA A 78 -8.68 3.69 4.12
C ALA A 78 -8.84 4.34 5.48
N ILE A 79 -7.85 4.17 6.35
CA ILE A 79 -7.79 4.81 7.67
C ILE A 79 -6.34 5.11 8.03
N GLY A 80 -6.13 6.26 8.64
CA GLY A 80 -4.82 6.77 8.99
C GLY A 80 -3.92 7.02 7.78
N ASN A 81 -2.75 7.63 7.98
CA ASN A 81 -1.82 7.97 6.91
C ASN A 81 -1.41 6.73 6.08
N SER A 82 -1.10 5.63 6.74
CA SER A 82 -0.65 4.40 6.08
C SER A 82 -1.72 3.77 5.19
N GLY A 83 -2.98 3.73 5.66
CA GLY A 83 -4.11 3.21 4.89
C GLY A 83 -4.43 4.09 3.68
N ILE A 84 -4.39 5.41 3.85
CA ILE A 84 -4.66 6.36 2.76
C ILE A 84 -3.55 6.30 1.70
N ILE A 85 -2.27 6.24 2.10
CA ILE A 85 -1.14 6.07 1.17
C ILE A 85 -1.31 4.79 0.34
N PHE A 86 -1.70 3.69 0.98
CA PHE A 86 -1.93 2.42 0.29
C PHE A 86 -3.12 2.49 -0.68
N ALA A 87 -4.23 3.15 -0.29
CA ALA A 87 -5.39 3.39 -1.15
C ALA A 87 -5.03 4.27 -2.36
N GLN A 88 -4.24 5.32 -2.15
CA GLN A 88 -3.73 6.17 -3.23
C GLN A 88 -2.90 5.37 -4.24
N PHE A 89 -2.05 4.48 -3.77
CA PHE A 89 -1.26 3.61 -4.64
C PHE A 89 -2.16 2.69 -5.50
N ILE A 90 -3.19 2.07 -4.91
CA ILE A 90 -4.15 1.23 -5.64
C ILE A 90 -4.91 2.06 -6.69
N ASN A 91 -5.37 3.27 -6.32
CA ASN A 91 -6.04 4.16 -7.26
C ASN A 91 -5.11 4.66 -8.37
N GLY A 92 -3.85 4.93 -8.04
CA GLY A 92 -2.84 5.24 -9.04
C GLY A 92 -2.65 4.12 -10.06
N LEU A 93 -2.64 2.85 -9.63
CA LEU A 93 -2.61 1.70 -10.54
C LEU A 93 -3.87 1.64 -11.40
N LYS A 94 -5.07 1.77 -10.79
CA LYS A 94 -6.37 1.79 -11.47
C LYS A 94 -6.40 2.79 -12.63
N ILE A 95 -5.92 4.00 -12.41
CA ILE A 95 -5.92 5.09 -13.40
C ILE A 95 -4.94 4.81 -14.56
N ASN A 96 -3.85 4.08 -14.30
CA ASN A 96 -2.73 3.95 -15.23
C ASN A 96 -2.62 2.59 -15.96
N VAL A 97 -3.64 1.74 -15.92
CA VAL A 97 -3.70 0.48 -16.70
C VAL A 97 -4.42 0.60 -18.06
N ASP A 98 -4.80 1.80 -18.48
CA ASP A 98 -5.36 2.12 -19.81
C ASP A 98 -6.58 1.27 -20.19
N LYS A 99 -7.49 0.98 -19.25
CA LYS A 99 -8.70 0.15 -19.45
C LYS A 99 -8.41 -1.23 -20.06
N ALA A 100 -7.25 -1.81 -19.73
CA ALA A 100 -6.82 -3.07 -20.30
C ALA A 100 -7.41 -4.27 -19.54
N ASP A 101 -7.74 -5.34 -20.26
CA ASP A 101 -8.08 -6.64 -19.65
C ASP A 101 -6.86 -7.33 -19.07
N SER A 102 -5.68 -7.10 -19.65
CA SER A 102 -4.40 -7.58 -19.16
C SER A 102 -3.24 -6.70 -19.63
N ILE A 103 -2.14 -6.73 -18.89
CA ILE A 103 -0.94 -5.95 -19.23
C ILE A 103 0.31 -6.83 -19.20
N SER A 104 1.31 -6.43 -19.99
CA SER A 104 2.65 -7.01 -19.99
C SER A 104 3.50 -6.48 -18.84
N VAL A 105 4.66 -7.10 -18.62
CA VAL A 105 5.69 -6.64 -17.66
C VAL A 105 6.08 -5.17 -17.89
N ASP A 106 6.29 -4.75 -19.14
CA ASP A 106 6.64 -3.35 -19.44
C ASP A 106 5.51 -2.37 -19.07
N LYS A 107 4.27 -2.68 -19.43
CA LYS A 107 3.11 -1.84 -19.06
C LYS A 107 2.89 -1.80 -17.55
N PHE A 108 3.08 -2.93 -16.86
CA PHE A 108 2.99 -2.99 -15.41
C PHE A 108 4.02 -2.08 -14.73
N ALA A 109 5.29 -2.17 -15.14
CA ALA A 109 6.33 -1.31 -14.57
C ALA A 109 6.05 0.19 -14.76
N ARG A 110 5.49 0.58 -15.92
CA ARG A 110 5.07 1.96 -16.18
C ARG A 110 3.84 2.36 -15.36
N ALA A 111 2.88 1.46 -15.19
CA ALA A 111 1.69 1.72 -14.38
C ALA A 111 2.07 1.91 -12.90
N VAL A 112 3.01 1.10 -12.39
CA VAL A 112 3.54 1.25 -11.02
C VAL A 112 4.29 2.58 -10.86
N GLU A 113 5.15 2.97 -11.81
CA GLU A 113 5.87 4.26 -11.80
C GLU A 113 4.88 5.42 -11.63
N LYS A 114 3.86 5.46 -12.49
CA LYS A 114 2.84 6.51 -12.43
C LYS A 114 1.95 6.43 -11.16
N ALA A 115 1.70 5.22 -10.65
CA ALA A 115 0.96 5.05 -9.42
C ALA A 115 1.72 5.59 -8.20
N VAL A 116 3.03 5.40 -8.17
CA VAL A 116 3.89 5.99 -7.14
C VAL A 116 3.91 7.52 -7.25
N ASP A 117 4.05 8.07 -8.45
CA ASP A 117 3.98 9.53 -8.67
C ASP A 117 2.62 10.08 -8.21
N TYR A 118 1.52 9.41 -8.53
CA TYR A 118 0.18 9.76 -8.08
C TYR A 118 0.08 9.77 -6.54
N THR A 119 0.65 8.76 -5.90
CA THR A 119 0.69 8.65 -4.42
C THR A 119 1.46 9.83 -3.80
N TYR A 120 2.62 10.17 -4.34
CA TYR A 120 3.41 11.33 -3.87
C TYR A 120 2.65 12.65 -4.04
N GLN A 121 1.94 12.83 -5.16
CA GLN A 121 1.13 14.02 -5.40
C GLN A 121 -0.04 14.14 -4.41
N GLY A 122 -0.58 13.02 -3.93
CA GLY A 122 -1.62 12.98 -2.91
C GLY A 122 -1.19 13.50 -1.54
N ILE A 123 0.11 13.44 -1.20
CA ILE A 123 0.65 13.78 0.12
C ILE A 123 1.17 15.21 0.13
N ASN A 124 0.82 15.97 1.18
CA ASN A 124 1.23 17.38 1.25
C ASN A 124 2.73 17.55 1.51
N ASN A 125 3.26 16.81 2.49
CA ASN A 125 4.68 16.85 2.86
C ASN A 125 5.25 15.43 2.85
N PRO A 126 5.63 14.87 1.67
CA PRO A 126 6.20 13.54 1.60
C PRO A 126 7.55 13.49 2.33
N VAL A 127 7.73 12.49 3.19
CA VAL A 127 8.94 12.31 3.99
C VAL A 127 9.71 11.09 3.50
N GLU A 128 10.99 11.28 3.18
CA GLU A 128 11.89 10.20 2.82
C GLU A 128 12.26 9.35 4.06
N GLY A 129 12.61 8.08 3.83
CA GLY A 129 12.82 7.11 4.91
C GLY A 129 11.55 6.42 5.39
N THR A 130 10.45 6.55 4.62
CA THR A 130 9.15 5.95 4.92
C THR A 130 8.70 4.97 3.82
N ILE A 131 7.47 4.48 3.92
CA ILE A 131 6.81 3.66 2.89
C ILE A 131 6.96 4.28 1.48
N LEU A 132 6.94 5.61 1.37
CA LEU A 132 7.05 6.32 0.09
C LEU A 132 8.39 6.07 -0.58
N THR A 133 9.49 6.14 0.18
CA THR A 133 10.83 5.85 -0.33
C THR A 133 10.93 4.42 -0.85
N VAL A 134 10.39 3.45 -0.09
CA VAL A 134 10.43 2.04 -0.51
C VAL A 134 9.57 1.79 -1.75
N MET A 135 8.38 2.39 -1.85
CA MET A 135 7.55 2.34 -3.06
C MET A 135 8.28 2.91 -4.28
N LYS A 136 8.96 4.05 -4.13
CA LYS A 136 9.71 4.72 -5.17
C LYS A 136 10.90 3.87 -5.65
N GLU A 137 11.75 3.41 -4.73
CA GLU A 137 12.94 2.61 -5.08
C GLU A 137 12.55 1.25 -5.67
N TRP A 138 11.46 0.64 -5.18
CA TRP A 138 10.88 -0.55 -5.79
C TRP A 138 10.40 -0.29 -7.23
N SER A 139 9.69 0.79 -7.46
CA SER A 139 9.23 1.21 -8.80
C SER A 139 10.41 1.44 -9.76
N GLU A 140 11.46 2.12 -9.30
CA GLU A 140 12.69 2.32 -10.08
C GLU A 140 13.38 0.98 -10.42
N SER A 141 13.33 0.00 -9.51
CA SER A 141 13.86 -1.35 -9.76
C SER A 141 13.07 -2.08 -10.85
N LEU A 142 11.74 -1.99 -10.83
CA LEU A 142 10.88 -2.54 -11.88
C LEU A 142 11.21 -1.94 -13.25
N LYS A 143 11.44 -0.63 -13.31
CA LYS A 143 11.84 0.07 -14.54
C LYS A 143 13.18 -0.42 -15.10
N LYS A 144 14.13 -0.77 -14.24
CA LYS A 144 15.42 -1.35 -14.64
C LYS A 144 15.25 -2.79 -15.11
N LEU A 145 14.51 -3.61 -14.35
CA LEU A 145 14.38 -5.05 -14.56
C LEU A 145 13.46 -5.46 -15.71
N LYS A 146 12.49 -4.60 -16.11
CA LYS A 146 11.51 -4.92 -17.16
C LYS A 146 12.12 -5.22 -18.52
N ASN A 147 13.36 -4.80 -18.77
CA ASN A 147 14.07 -5.07 -20.03
C ASN A 147 14.82 -6.40 -20.00
N ASP A 148 15.04 -6.98 -18.82
CA ASP A 148 15.82 -8.20 -18.64
C ASP A 148 14.97 -9.47 -18.79
N SER A 149 13.67 -9.36 -18.47
CA SER A 149 12.74 -10.50 -18.54
C SER A 149 11.30 -10.04 -18.79
N ASN A 150 10.56 -10.85 -19.53
CA ASN A 150 9.11 -10.70 -19.69
C ASN A 150 8.32 -11.67 -18.80
N ASP A 151 8.91 -12.13 -17.70
CA ASP A 151 8.31 -13.02 -16.71
C ASP A 151 8.01 -12.26 -15.41
N PHE A 152 6.72 -12.16 -15.05
CA PHE A 152 6.29 -11.53 -13.81
C PHE A 152 6.87 -12.21 -12.56
N ALA A 153 7.07 -13.54 -12.59
CA ALA A 153 7.64 -14.24 -11.44
C ALA A 153 9.07 -13.77 -11.17
N GLU A 154 9.90 -13.72 -12.21
CA GLU A 154 11.27 -13.24 -12.12
C GLU A 154 11.34 -11.75 -11.77
N LEU A 155 10.49 -10.92 -12.38
CA LEU A 155 10.41 -9.48 -12.10
C LEU A 155 10.10 -9.22 -10.64
N MET A 156 9.04 -9.83 -10.11
CA MET A 156 8.60 -9.62 -8.73
C MET A 156 9.60 -10.14 -7.71
N GLU A 157 10.22 -11.29 -7.96
CA GLU A 157 11.25 -11.84 -7.08
C GLU A 157 12.50 -10.94 -7.01
N LYS A 158 13.00 -10.48 -8.17
CA LYS A 158 14.17 -9.60 -8.21
C LYS A 158 13.87 -8.23 -7.61
N SER A 159 12.71 -7.65 -7.92
CA SER A 159 12.33 -6.34 -7.39
C SER A 159 12.09 -6.34 -5.88
N LEU A 160 11.62 -7.45 -5.30
CA LEU A 160 11.48 -7.61 -3.85
C LEU A 160 12.83 -7.43 -3.12
N ASN A 161 13.94 -7.89 -3.70
CA ASN A 161 15.27 -7.70 -3.10
C ASN A 161 15.62 -6.20 -2.99
N TYR A 162 15.25 -5.39 -3.97
CA TYR A 162 15.46 -3.94 -3.93
C TYR A 162 14.58 -3.29 -2.86
N ALA A 163 13.29 -3.66 -2.80
CA ALA A 163 12.40 -3.16 -1.76
C ALA A 163 12.90 -3.52 -0.35
N SER A 164 13.40 -4.74 -0.15
CA SER A 164 13.95 -5.20 1.13
C SER A 164 15.24 -4.47 1.51
N LEU A 165 16.07 -4.09 0.52
CA LEU A 165 17.26 -3.28 0.78
C LEU A 165 16.87 -1.84 1.15
N SER A 166 15.93 -1.25 0.42
CA SER A 166 15.36 0.07 0.70
C SER A 166 14.78 0.13 2.11
N LEU A 167 13.98 -0.86 2.50
CA LEU A 167 13.43 -0.99 3.85
C LEU A 167 14.51 -0.93 4.93
N LYS A 168 15.59 -1.70 4.77
CA LYS A 168 16.71 -1.70 5.74
C LYS A 168 17.37 -0.33 5.87
N ASN A 169 17.34 0.47 4.81
CA ASN A 169 17.92 1.81 4.80
C ASN A 169 17.03 2.85 5.49
N THR A 170 15.73 2.64 5.65
CA THR A 170 14.82 3.60 6.30
C THR A 170 15.28 3.97 7.69
N LYS A 171 15.82 3.01 8.46
CA LYS A 171 16.37 3.27 9.80
C LYS A 171 17.53 4.27 9.85
N ASN A 172 18.21 4.50 8.72
CA ASN A 172 19.31 5.46 8.65
C ASN A 172 18.86 6.84 8.15
N GLN A 173 17.62 6.96 7.67
CA GLN A 173 17.11 8.18 7.04
C GLN A 173 16.30 9.06 8.01
N LEU A 174 15.70 8.46 9.04
CA LEU A 174 14.95 9.19 10.07
C LEU A 174 15.63 9.00 11.44
N ALA A 175 15.88 10.12 12.15
CA ALA A 175 16.58 10.12 13.43
C ALA A 175 15.89 9.21 14.46
N VAL A 176 14.57 9.29 14.58
CA VAL A 176 13.77 8.48 15.52
C VAL A 176 13.89 6.98 15.25
N LEU A 177 13.92 6.56 13.97
CA LEU A 177 14.10 5.15 13.60
C LEU A 177 15.52 4.68 13.86
N LYS A 178 16.51 5.55 13.66
CA LYS A 178 17.92 5.25 13.92
C LYS A 178 18.19 5.06 15.41
N GLU A 179 17.64 5.93 16.26
CA GLU A 179 17.79 5.85 17.72
C GLU A 179 17.14 4.60 18.28
N ALA A 180 15.99 4.20 17.76
CA ALA A 180 15.28 2.98 18.17
C ALA A 180 15.78 1.69 17.49
N ASP A 181 16.70 1.80 16.53
CA ASP A 181 17.20 0.69 15.68
C ASP A 181 16.09 -0.13 14.99
N VAL A 182 15.03 0.55 14.57
CA VAL A 182 13.91 -0.06 13.85
C VAL A 182 13.76 0.51 12.43
N VAL A 183 13.06 -0.22 11.56
CA VAL A 183 12.68 0.24 10.23
C VAL A 183 11.34 0.97 10.28
N ASP A 184 10.99 1.72 9.23
CA ASP A 184 9.67 2.32 9.11
C ASP A 184 8.57 1.25 9.03
N SER A 185 7.53 1.41 9.84
CA SER A 185 6.43 0.43 9.96
C SER A 185 5.62 0.32 8.66
N GLY A 186 5.32 1.44 8.01
CA GLY A 186 4.62 1.46 6.73
C GLY A 186 5.44 0.80 5.62
N ALA A 187 6.74 1.07 5.57
CA ALA A 187 7.68 0.44 4.64
C ALA A 187 7.78 -1.07 4.88
N GLN A 188 7.84 -1.51 6.14
CA GLN A 188 7.82 -2.93 6.49
C GLN A 188 6.53 -3.60 6.00
N ALA A 189 5.39 -2.94 6.18
CA ALA A 189 4.11 -3.46 5.70
C ALA A 189 4.08 -3.59 4.18
N PHE A 190 4.64 -2.62 3.46
CA PHE A 190 4.72 -2.70 1.99
C PHE A 190 5.61 -3.85 1.52
N VAL A 191 6.75 -4.09 2.17
CA VAL A 191 7.63 -5.23 1.85
C VAL A 191 6.94 -6.56 2.16
N LEU A 192 6.26 -6.69 3.31
CA LEU A 192 5.43 -7.87 3.63
C LEU A 192 4.35 -8.11 2.57
N PHE A 193 3.71 -7.06 2.08
CA PHE A 193 2.74 -7.16 0.99
C PHE A 193 3.38 -7.74 -0.29
N LEU A 194 4.56 -7.27 -0.67
CA LEU A 194 5.30 -7.80 -1.81
C LEU A 194 5.77 -9.25 -1.59
N GLU A 195 6.19 -9.61 -0.38
CA GLU A 195 6.57 -10.98 0.00
C GLU A 195 5.39 -11.95 -0.17
N GLY A 196 4.19 -11.54 0.26
CA GLY A 196 2.96 -12.32 0.07
C GLY A 196 2.64 -12.54 -1.41
N ILE A 197 2.82 -11.51 -2.25
CA ILE A 197 2.66 -11.63 -3.72
C ILE A 197 3.68 -12.62 -4.30
N VAL A 198 4.95 -12.48 -3.97
CA VAL A 198 6.02 -13.36 -4.47
C VAL A 198 5.83 -14.79 -3.98
N GLY A 199 5.45 -14.98 -2.72
CA GLY A 199 5.12 -16.29 -2.15
C GLY A 199 3.98 -16.97 -2.91
N PHE A 200 2.93 -16.25 -3.25
CA PHE A 200 1.82 -16.75 -4.07
C PHE A 200 2.27 -17.15 -5.47
N ILE A 201 3.06 -16.30 -6.13
CA ILE A 201 3.57 -16.58 -7.49
C ILE A 201 4.40 -17.85 -7.51
N LYS A 202 5.26 -18.07 -6.50
CA LYS A 202 6.14 -19.25 -6.42
C LYS A 202 5.39 -20.54 -6.09
N ASN A 203 4.47 -20.47 -5.15
CA ASN A 203 3.83 -21.68 -4.60
C ASN A 203 2.53 -22.05 -5.32
N GLY A 204 1.87 -21.09 -6.01
CA GLY A 204 0.69 -21.30 -6.85
C GLY A 204 -0.53 -21.93 -6.16
N ASN A 205 -0.55 -21.96 -4.81
CA ASN A 205 -1.54 -22.74 -4.07
C ASN A 205 -2.84 -21.94 -3.82
N LEU A 206 -3.73 -21.94 -4.81
CA LEU A 206 -5.08 -21.38 -4.70
C LEU A 206 -5.94 -22.05 -3.62
N LYS A 207 -5.58 -23.26 -3.15
CA LYS A 207 -6.39 -24.00 -2.15
C LYS A 207 -6.32 -23.33 -0.78
N ASP A 208 -5.16 -22.78 -0.42
CA ASP A 208 -4.97 -22.12 0.87
C ASP A 208 -5.75 -20.79 0.96
N LEU A 209 -6.03 -20.15 -0.18
CA LEU A 209 -6.82 -18.91 -0.26
C LEU A 209 -8.34 -19.17 -0.22
N LYS A 210 -8.79 -20.39 -0.55
CA LYS A 210 -10.21 -20.74 -0.59
C LYS A 210 -10.75 -21.28 0.75
N THR A 211 -9.89 -21.72 1.66
CA THR A 211 -10.29 -22.43 2.89
C THR A 211 -10.55 -21.52 4.07
N GLU A 212 -10.14 -20.27 4.05
CA GLU A 212 -10.49 -19.33 5.12
C GLU A 212 -11.88 -18.73 4.84
N LYS A 213 -12.91 -19.32 5.48
CA LYS A 213 -14.15 -18.57 5.73
C LYS A 213 -13.77 -17.26 6.40
N ILE A 214 -14.30 -16.17 5.89
CA ILE A 214 -14.23 -14.84 6.50
C ILE A 214 -14.70 -15.02 7.95
N SER A 215 -13.77 -15.21 8.89
CA SER A 215 -14.08 -15.07 10.29
C SER A 215 -14.43 -13.62 10.50
N GLU A 216 -15.64 -13.39 10.98
CA GLU A 216 -16.23 -12.09 11.27
C GLU A 216 -15.18 -11.11 11.77
N ILE A 217 -15.19 -9.90 11.18
CA ILE A 217 -14.44 -8.76 11.67
C ILE A 217 -14.88 -8.55 13.12
N LYS A 218 -14.13 -9.11 14.08
CA LYS A 218 -14.32 -8.76 15.48
C LYS A 218 -14.11 -7.26 15.58
N SER A 219 -15.13 -6.57 16.10
CA SER A 219 -15.05 -5.17 16.45
C SER A 219 -13.73 -4.88 17.14
N PHE A 220 -12.95 -3.98 16.56
CA PHE A 220 -11.71 -3.53 17.15
C PHE A 220 -12.05 -2.79 18.44
N SER A 221 -11.61 -3.31 19.60
CA SER A 221 -11.68 -2.58 20.86
C SER A 221 -10.62 -1.48 20.86
N GLU A 222 -11.04 -0.29 21.24
CA GLU A 222 -10.23 0.94 21.39
C GLU A 222 -9.32 0.88 22.63
N ASP A 223 -8.60 -0.19 22.89
CA ASP A 223 -7.75 -0.27 24.07
C ASP A 223 -6.26 -0.13 23.70
N GLU A 224 -5.67 0.87 24.29
CA GLU A 224 -4.27 1.26 24.44
C GLU A 224 -3.84 2.55 23.71
N ILE A 225 -4.33 3.68 24.19
CA ILE A 225 -3.71 4.99 23.97
C ILE A 225 -2.66 5.19 25.07
N GLY A 226 -1.40 5.21 24.71
CA GLY A 226 -0.30 5.49 25.63
C GLY A 226 0.64 6.55 25.08
N ARG A 227 0.65 7.69 25.74
CA ARG A 227 1.57 8.81 25.92
C ARG A 227 1.03 10.14 25.43
N GLU A 228 0.87 11.06 26.38
CA GLU A 228 0.56 12.48 26.17
C GLU A 228 1.84 13.18 25.65
N GLU A 229 1.97 13.32 24.33
CA GLU A 229 2.70 14.43 23.73
C GLU A 229 1.70 15.55 23.46
N GLU A 230 2.13 16.80 23.49
CA GLU A 230 1.29 17.98 23.23
C GLU A 230 0.85 17.96 21.74
N ILE A 231 -0.26 17.26 21.47
CA ILE A 231 -0.79 17.09 20.14
C ILE A 231 -1.51 18.40 19.75
N LYS A 232 -0.93 19.16 18.83
CA LYS A 232 -1.49 20.41 18.32
C LYS A 232 -2.85 20.20 17.67
N TYR A 233 -3.02 19.13 16.91
CA TYR A 233 -4.27 18.72 16.28
C TYR A 233 -4.71 17.40 16.88
N ARG A 234 -5.76 17.44 17.73
CA ARG A 234 -6.23 16.28 18.52
C ARG A 234 -7.03 15.26 17.72
N TYR A 235 -7.51 15.63 16.54
CA TYR A 235 -8.46 14.82 15.78
C TYR A 235 -7.86 14.44 14.43
N CYS A 236 -7.89 13.15 14.09
CA CYS A 236 -7.77 12.69 12.72
C CYS A 236 -9.15 12.86 12.07
N THR A 237 -9.23 13.73 11.07
CA THR A 237 -10.47 13.98 10.35
C THR A 237 -10.35 13.45 8.95
N GLU A 238 -11.26 12.58 8.56
CA GLU A 238 -11.36 12.05 7.21
C GLU A 238 -12.62 12.59 6.55
N ALA A 239 -12.53 13.02 5.28
CA ALA A 239 -13.66 13.49 4.50
C ALA A 239 -13.61 12.86 3.10
N TYR A 240 -14.75 12.34 2.66
CA TYR A 240 -14.94 11.91 1.29
C TYR A 240 -15.69 12.98 0.51
N LEU A 241 -15.06 13.47 -0.56
CA LEU A 241 -15.59 14.55 -1.39
C LEU A 241 -15.95 14.01 -2.78
N GLU A 242 -17.18 14.17 -3.18
CA GLU A 242 -17.67 13.80 -4.51
C GLU A 242 -17.89 15.04 -5.39
N GLN A 243 -17.74 14.88 -6.71
CA GLN A 243 -18.04 15.92 -7.69
C GLN A 243 -17.31 17.25 -7.44
N LEU A 244 -16.04 17.20 -7.06
CA LEU A 244 -15.21 18.37 -6.88
C LEU A 244 -15.20 19.24 -8.15
N LYS A 245 -15.41 20.54 -7.97
CA LYS A 245 -15.35 21.57 -9.03
C LYS A 245 -14.02 22.32 -9.05
N ILE A 246 -13.09 21.93 -8.19
CA ILE A 246 -11.75 22.53 -8.09
C ILE A 246 -10.69 21.46 -8.29
N GLU A 247 -9.54 21.86 -8.79
CA GLU A 247 -8.39 20.99 -8.97
C GLU A 247 -7.73 20.63 -7.65
N ILE A 248 -7.12 19.44 -7.57
CA ILE A 248 -6.46 18.95 -6.34
C ILE A 248 -5.43 19.91 -5.76
N PRO A 249 -4.57 20.58 -6.56
CA PRO A 249 -3.63 21.58 -6.03
C PRO A 249 -4.32 22.75 -5.32
N GLU A 250 -5.42 23.24 -5.86
CA GLU A 250 -6.22 24.31 -5.24
C GLU A 250 -6.90 23.83 -3.95
N LEU A 251 -7.41 22.60 -3.93
CA LEU A 251 -7.96 22.00 -2.71
C LEU A 251 -6.89 21.90 -1.62
N LYS A 252 -5.70 21.42 -1.96
CA LYS A 252 -4.56 21.34 -1.02
C LYS A 252 -4.23 22.69 -0.40
N GLU A 253 -4.12 23.74 -1.22
CA GLU A 253 -3.83 25.09 -0.74
C GLU A 253 -4.88 25.58 0.25
N ARG A 254 -6.15 25.34 -0.05
CA ARG A 254 -7.27 25.79 0.80
C ARG A 254 -7.37 25.09 2.16
N VAL A 255 -6.89 23.84 2.25
CA VAL A 255 -7.02 23.04 3.48
C VAL A 255 -5.69 22.77 4.19
N SER A 256 -4.57 23.29 3.65
CA SER A 256 -3.21 23.07 4.19
C SER A 256 -3.04 23.51 5.64
N ASP A 257 -3.76 24.53 6.07
CA ASP A 257 -3.67 25.10 7.43
C ASP A 257 -4.57 24.39 8.46
N LEU A 258 -5.38 23.42 8.02
CA LEU A 258 -6.33 22.72 8.89
C LEU A 258 -5.70 21.55 9.67
N GLY A 259 -4.49 21.12 9.31
CA GLY A 259 -3.80 20.00 9.95
C GLY A 259 -2.33 19.93 9.58
N ASP A 260 -1.59 19.05 10.25
CA ASP A 260 -0.16 18.82 10.05
C ASP A 260 0.16 17.61 9.16
N SER A 261 -0.82 16.75 8.91
CA SER A 261 -0.69 15.53 8.12
C SER A 261 -1.80 15.43 7.07
N LEU A 262 -1.79 16.35 6.09
CA LEU A 262 -2.79 16.37 5.03
C LEU A 262 -2.45 15.39 3.90
N ILE A 263 -3.41 14.51 3.57
CA ILE A 263 -3.38 13.63 2.39
C ILE A 263 -4.68 13.84 1.60
N ILE A 264 -4.59 14.08 0.29
CA ILE A 264 -5.74 14.31 -0.61
C ILE A 264 -5.68 13.34 -1.79
#